data_8caa51adf6375a0c4d9aab7233f39eab
#
_entry.id   8caa51adf6375a0c4d9aab7233f39eab
#
_cell.length_a   1.000
_cell.length_b   1.000
_cell.length_c   1.000
_cell.angle_alpha   90.00
_cell.angle_beta   90.00
_cell.angle_gamma   90.00
#
_symmetry.space_group_name_H-M   'P 1'
#
loop_
_entity.id
_entity.type
_entity.pdbx_description
1 polymer ?
#
loop_
_entity_poly.entity_id
_entity_poly.type
_entity_poly.pdbx_seq_one_letter_code
_entity_poly.pdbx_strand_id
1 'polypeptide(L)'
;MSEAFLDRMAEGSARRLEAARSLVPEREIAARAAALPPPPPLVLHADGFDVIAELKLRSPSAGTLSDDASGVEERVRTYARAGAAAVSVLTEPERFGGELGHLERAAAALAPLRVPAMRKDFLLDPYQVSEARLAGAGGVLAIARMLDDGALRALIDSALGLGMFVLLEAFDVAEIERCADLISTYPEHRRNLPLGLNCRDLQTLQIDPARLDAAAGAFPRDIVAVAESGLFNAADARRLAGHGYQLALIGTALMQTDDAAALLCDLLAAGRAARDGAI
;
A
#
# COMPACT_ATOMS: atom_id res chain seq x y z
N MET A 1 -16.26 -17.63 -4.01
CA MET A 1 -14.98 -18.24 -3.53
C MET A 1 -13.86 -17.21 -3.29
N SER A 2 -13.83 -16.02 -3.96
CA SER A 2 -12.96 -14.90 -3.59
C SER A 2 -13.28 -14.36 -2.19
N GLU A 3 -14.57 -14.31 -1.88
CA GLU A 3 -15.07 -14.00 -0.54
C GLU A 3 -14.39 -14.85 0.52
N ALA A 4 -14.26 -16.17 0.33
CA ALA A 4 -13.68 -17.07 1.33
C ALA A 4 -12.21 -16.79 1.72
N PHE A 5 -11.39 -16.13 0.87
CA PHE A 5 -10.05 -15.72 1.27
C PHE A 5 -10.09 -14.42 2.10
N LEU A 6 -10.78 -13.40 1.59
CA LEU A 6 -10.92 -12.14 2.30
C LEU A 6 -11.69 -12.31 3.61
N ASP A 7 -12.74 -13.15 3.64
CA ASP A 7 -13.48 -13.46 4.87
C ASP A 7 -12.56 -14.03 5.96
N ARG A 8 -11.71 -15.02 5.62
CA ARG A 8 -10.72 -15.55 6.56
C ARG A 8 -9.71 -14.51 7.04
N MET A 9 -9.28 -13.60 6.13
CA MET A 9 -8.39 -12.51 6.51
C MET A 9 -9.09 -11.51 7.43
N ALA A 10 -10.36 -11.19 7.15
CA ALA A 10 -11.19 -10.35 7.99
C ALA A 10 -11.40 -10.96 9.38
N GLU A 11 -11.73 -12.25 9.46
CA GLU A 11 -11.86 -12.97 10.74
C GLU A 11 -10.55 -12.94 11.54
N GLY A 12 -9.41 -13.20 10.88
CA GLY A 12 -8.09 -13.12 11.52
C GLY A 12 -7.79 -11.71 12.03
N SER A 13 -8.09 -10.70 11.21
CA SER A 13 -7.92 -9.30 11.58
C SER A 13 -8.83 -8.90 12.74
N ALA A 14 -10.11 -9.31 12.73
CA ALA A 14 -11.07 -9.05 13.81
C ALA A 14 -10.61 -9.66 15.15
N ARG A 15 -10.10 -10.90 15.12
CA ARG A 15 -9.54 -11.53 16.33
C ARG A 15 -8.33 -10.74 16.89
N ARG A 16 -7.42 -10.28 16.02
CA ARG A 16 -6.27 -9.45 16.44
C ARG A 16 -6.72 -8.11 17.02
N LEU A 17 -7.70 -7.47 16.37
CA LEU A 17 -8.31 -6.23 16.84
C LEU A 17 -8.92 -6.38 18.24
N GLU A 18 -9.74 -7.41 18.48
CA GLU A 18 -10.35 -7.68 19.78
C GLU A 18 -9.30 -7.91 20.86
N ALA A 19 -8.28 -8.73 20.55
CA ALA A 19 -7.17 -8.95 21.47
C ALA A 19 -6.42 -7.65 21.80
N ALA A 20 -6.14 -6.81 20.83
CA ALA A 20 -5.48 -5.52 21.03
C ALA A 20 -6.32 -4.55 21.86
N ARG A 21 -7.63 -4.47 21.59
CA ARG A 21 -8.58 -3.65 22.37
C ARG A 21 -8.71 -4.08 23.82
N SER A 22 -8.54 -5.38 24.10
CA SER A 22 -8.55 -5.87 25.49
C SER A 22 -7.32 -5.43 26.30
N LEU A 23 -6.20 -5.13 25.61
CA LEU A 23 -4.95 -4.69 26.22
C LEU A 23 -4.87 -3.17 26.37
N VAL A 24 -5.30 -2.45 25.32
CA VAL A 24 -5.27 -0.97 25.29
C VAL A 24 -6.63 -0.45 24.85
N PRO A 25 -7.34 0.33 25.70
CA PRO A 25 -8.62 0.92 25.33
C PRO A 25 -8.51 1.84 24.11
N GLU A 26 -9.56 1.85 23.27
CA GLU A 26 -9.59 2.64 22.02
C GLU A 26 -9.28 4.13 22.24
N ARG A 27 -9.86 4.74 23.28
CA ARG A 27 -9.61 6.14 23.61
C ARG A 27 -8.13 6.40 23.95
N GLU A 28 -7.48 5.46 24.58
CA GLU A 28 -6.06 5.58 24.94
C GLU A 28 -5.16 5.49 23.72
N ILE A 29 -5.37 4.46 22.87
CA ILE A 29 -4.53 4.29 21.67
C ILE A 29 -4.69 5.46 20.71
N ALA A 30 -5.92 5.97 20.53
CA ALA A 30 -6.20 7.14 19.70
C ALA A 30 -5.51 8.40 20.23
N ALA A 31 -5.57 8.65 21.55
CA ALA A 31 -4.90 9.79 22.15
C ALA A 31 -3.38 9.72 22.02
N ARG A 32 -2.79 8.54 22.21
CA ARG A 32 -1.35 8.30 22.02
C ARG A 32 -0.92 8.52 20.57
N ALA A 33 -1.70 8.01 19.59
CA ALA A 33 -1.43 8.19 18.18
C ALA A 33 -1.50 9.67 17.75
N ALA A 34 -2.52 10.40 18.26
CA ALA A 34 -2.69 11.83 17.98
C ALA A 34 -1.62 12.73 18.61
N ALA A 35 -0.95 12.27 19.67
CA ALA A 35 0.15 13.00 20.31
C ALA A 35 1.48 12.92 19.56
N LEU A 36 1.60 12.03 18.55
CA LEU A 36 2.83 11.89 17.77
C LEU A 36 2.97 13.05 16.75
N PRO A 37 4.21 13.50 16.46
CA PRO A 37 4.43 14.46 15.38
C PRO A 37 3.99 13.87 14.05
N PRO A 38 3.59 14.68 13.05
CA PRO A 38 3.16 14.18 11.75
C PRO A 38 4.18 13.21 11.12
N PRO A 39 3.74 12.11 10.49
CA PRO A 39 4.63 11.17 9.84
C PRO A 39 5.23 11.77 8.56
N PRO A 40 6.28 11.17 7.95
CA PRO A 40 6.72 11.54 6.62
C PRO A 40 5.54 11.45 5.63
N PRO A 41 5.27 12.49 4.82
CA PRO A 41 4.19 12.49 3.85
C PRO A 41 4.55 11.62 2.63
N LEU A 42 3.53 11.12 1.92
CA LEU A 42 3.70 10.58 0.57
C LEU A 42 3.98 11.73 -0.39
N VAL A 43 5.19 11.76 -0.95
CA VAL A 43 5.60 12.75 -1.94
C VAL A 43 5.78 12.06 -3.28
N LEU A 44 4.98 12.49 -4.27
CA LEU A 44 5.05 11.96 -5.63
C LEU A 44 5.79 12.93 -6.54
N HIS A 45 6.52 12.38 -7.50
CA HIS A 45 7.21 13.16 -8.53
C HIS A 45 6.18 13.89 -9.43
N ALA A 46 6.48 15.13 -9.79
CA ALA A 46 5.55 15.97 -10.55
C ALA A 46 5.18 15.33 -11.91
N ASP A 47 6.13 14.67 -12.55
CA ASP A 47 5.99 14.08 -13.88
C ASP A 47 5.52 12.61 -13.83
N GLY A 48 5.18 12.16 -12.65
CA GLY A 48 4.16 11.17 -12.42
C GLY A 48 4.38 9.71 -12.74
N PHE A 49 5.52 9.09 -12.44
CA PHE A 49 5.55 7.65 -12.17
C PHE A 49 6.47 7.34 -10.99
N ASP A 50 5.87 6.82 -9.93
CA ASP A 50 6.56 6.48 -8.70
C ASP A 50 6.27 5.03 -8.27
N VAL A 51 6.98 4.56 -7.25
CA VAL A 51 6.85 3.18 -6.76
C VAL A 51 6.67 3.17 -5.24
N ILE A 52 5.69 2.39 -4.78
CA ILE A 52 5.60 1.86 -3.42
C ILE A 52 6.32 0.51 -3.44
N ALA A 53 7.47 0.43 -2.82
CA ALA A 53 8.25 -0.80 -2.73
C ALA A 53 7.75 -1.65 -1.55
N GLU A 54 7.34 -2.91 -1.80
CA GLU A 54 6.77 -3.76 -0.76
C GLU A 54 7.82 -4.69 -0.15
N LEU A 55 7.97 -4.61 1.17
CA LEU A 55 8.67 -5.59 1.99
C LEU A 55 7.71 -6.72 2.38
N LYS A 56 8.02 -7.94 1.96
CA LYS A 56 7.21 -9.12 2.19
C LYS A 56 8.09 -10.35 2.42
N LEU A 57 8.02 -10.95 3.60
CA LEU A 57 8.84 -12.12 3.95
C LEU A 57 8.27 -13.41 3.35
N ARG A 58 6.95 -13.52 3.26
CA ARG A 58 6.23 -14.67 2.71
C ARG A 58 5.11 -14.23 1.79
N SER A 59 4.77 -15.07 0.82
CA SER A 59 3.64 -14.85 -0.07
C SER A 59 2.85 -16.15 -0.28
N PRO A 60 1.52 -16.14 -0.26
CA PRO A 60 0.71 -17.31 -0.57
C PRO A 60 0.99 -17.92 -1.96
N SER A 61 1.45 -17.10 -2.93
CA SER A 61 1.73 -17.53 -4.30
C SER A 61 3.20 -17.91 -4.56
N ALA A 62 4.15 -17.39 -3.76
CA ALA A 62 5.59 -17.58 -3.99
C ALA A 62 6.30 -18.25 -2.80
N GLY A 63 5.57 -18.63 -1.75
CA GLY A 63 6.14 -19.23 -0.54
C GLY A 63 6.99 -18.24 0.27
N THR A 64 8.02 -18.75 0.95
CA THR A 64 8.98 -17.94 1.68
C THR A 64 9.88 -17.20 0.68
N LEU A 65 9.92 -15.87 0.81
CA LEU A 65 10.75 -14.98 -0.03
C LEU A 65 12.02 -14.56 0.69
N SER A 66 11.98 -14.52 2.02
CA SER A 66 13.14 -14.31 2.87
C SER A 66 12.88 -14.96 4.23
N ASP A 67 13.83 -15.74 4.72
CA ASP A 67 13.80 -16.30 6.08
C ASP A 67 14.42 -15.33 7.10
N ASP A 68 15.02 -14.24 6.60
CA ASP A 68 15.75 -13.30 7.40
C ASP A 68 14.96 -12.02 7.65
N ALA A 69 14.21 -12.02 8.76
CA ALA A 69 13.60 -10.82 9.29
C ALA A 69 14.64 -9.80 9.83
N SER A 70 15.91 -10.19 9.98
CA SER A 70 16.98 -9.30 10.46
C SER A 70 17.34 -8.23 9.44
N GLY A 71 17.14 -8.49 8.14
CA GLY A 71 17.47 -7.58 7.04
C GLY A 71 16.41 -6.50 6.72
N VAL A 72 15.34 -6.36 7.53
CA VAL A 72 14.25 -5.39 7.29
C VAL A 72 14.79 -3.98 7.08
N GLU A 73 15.62 -3.47 7.99
CA GLU A 73 16.10 -2.09 7.98
C GLU A 73 17.00 -1.79 6.78
N GLU A 74 17.85 -2.71 6.41
CA GLU A 74 18.74 -2.54 5.27
C GLU A 74 17.96 -2.53 3.96
N ARG A 75 17.04 -3.46 3.81
CA ARG A 75 16.19 -3.58 2.62
C ARG A 75 15.32 -2.34 2.39
N VAL A 76 14.66 -1.84 3.45
CA VAL A 76 13.83 -0.64 3.29
C VAL A 76 14.66 0.61 3.03
N ARG A 77 15.87 0.72 3.59
CA ARG A 77 16.81 1.80 3.25
C ARG A 77 17.26 1.70 1.78
N THR A 78 17.50 0.51 1.28
CA THR A 78 17.85 0.28 -0.13
C THR A 78 16.72 0.77 -1.03
N TYR A 79 15.47 0.41 -0.75
CA TYR A 79 14.32 0.88 -1.51
C TYR A 79 14.17 2.41 -1.47
N ALA A 80 14.27 3.00 -0.28
CA ALA A 80 14.16 4.45 -0.13
C ALA A 80 15.26 5.21 -0.87
N ARG A 81 16.52 4.75 -0.79
CA ARG A 81 17.65 5.36 -1.50
C ARG A 81 17.57 5.20 -3.01
N ALA A 82 16.96 4.12 -3.49
CA ALA A 82 16.69 3.90 -4.91
C ALA A 82 15.48 4.70 -5.43
N GLY A 83 14.80 5.49 -4.58
CA GLY A 83 13.78 6.43 -4.98
C GLY A 83 12.34 5.95 -4.78
N ALA A 84 12.09 4.91 -3.96
CA ALA A 84 10.73 4.54 -3.58
C ALA A 84 10.01 5.73 -2.91
N ALA A 85 8.79 6.04 -3.36
CA ALA A 85 7.95 7.11 -2.78
C ALA A 85 7.39 6.71 -1.40
N ALA A 86 7.19 5.42 -1.17
CA ALA A 86 6.82 4.83 0.11
C ALA A 86 7.32 3.38 0.17
N VAL A 87 7.38 2.83 1.38
CA VAL A 87 7.65 1.39 1.56
C VAL A 87 6.46 0.74 2.25
N SER A 88 5.85 -0.22 1.56
CA SER A 88 4.78 -1.06 2.09
C SER A 88 5.35 -2.22 2.90
N VAL A 89 4.81 -2.45 4.10
CA VAL A 89 5.26 -3.50 5.01
C VAL A 89 4.08 -4.39 5.36
N LEU A 90 4.16 -5.68 5.01
CA LEU A 90 3.17 -6.68 5.38
C LEU A 90 3.22 -6.90 6.90
N THR A 91 2.05 -6.77 7.57
CA THR A 91 1.91 -7.04 9.01
C THR A 91 0.97 -8.19 9.33
N GLU A 92 0.38 -8.82 8.32
CA GLU A 92 -0.47 -9.99 8.48
C GLU A 92 0.38 -11.23 8.81
N PRO A 93 0.14 -11.92 9.98
CA PRO A 93 1.04 -12.97 10.46
C PRO A 93 0.81 -14.35 9.84
N GLU A 94 -0.45 -14.74 9.60
CA GLU A 94 -0.79 -16.13 9.29
C GLU A 94 -0.36 -16.54 7.88
N ARG A 95 -0.55 -15.66 6.90
CA ARG A 95 -0.31 -15.92 5.47
C ARG A 95 0.94 -15.26 4.93
N PHE A 96 1.29 -14.11 5.48
CA PHE A 96 2.41 -13.30 4.99
C PHE A 96 3.61 -13.27 5.94
N GLY A 97 3.48 -13.84 7.14
CA GLY A 97 4.55 -13.90 8.14
C GLY A 97 4.96 -12.50 8.64
N GLY A 98 4.05 -11.55 8.54
CA GLY A 98 4.27 -10.17 8.96
C GLY A 98 3.97 -9.95 10.43
N GLU A 99 4.41 -8.82 10.97
CA GLU A 99 4.09 -8.36 12.31
C GLU A 99 4.26 -6.83 12.42
N LEU A 100 3.62 -6.21 13.42
CA LEU A 100 3.78 -4.77 13.67
C LEU A 100 5.23 -4.38 13.97
N GLY A 101 6.00 -5.26 14.61
CA GLY A 101 7.43 -5.04 14.86
C GLY A 101 8.25 -4.85 13.57
N HIS A 102 7.89 -5.50 12.46
CA HIS A 102 8.53 -5.23 11.17
C HIS A 102 8.24 -3.82 10.68
N LEU A 103 7.00 -3.34 10.86
CA LEU A 103 6.59 -1.97 10.51
C LEU A 103 7.33 -0.94 11.36
N GLU A 104 7.44 -1.15 12.68
CA GLU A 104 8.18 -0.27 13.59
C GLU A 104 9.64 -0.13 13.17
N ARG A 105 10.32 -1.23 12.91
CA ARG A 105 11.71 -1.27 12.45
C ARG A 105 11.88 -0.58 11.10
N ALA A 106 10.98 -0.85 10.16
CA ALA A 106 10.99 -0.21 8.85
C ALA A 106 10.77 1.29 8.96
N ALA A 107 9.76 1.74 9.71
CA ALA A 107 9.47 3.16 9.91
C ALA A 107 10.63 3.90 10.55
N ALA A 108 11.25 3.33 11.59
CA ALA A 108 12.44 3.90 12.24
C ALA A 108 13.63 4.03 11.26
N ALA A 109 13.84 3.03 10.39
CA ALA A 109 14.90 3.04 9.39
C ALA A 109 14.65 4.05 8.26
N LEU A 110 13.39 4.32 7.92
CA LEU A 110 12.96 5.22 6.85
C LEU A 110 12.84 6.69 7.31
N ALA A 111 12.62 6.94 8.60
CA ALA A 111 12.40 8.29 9.14
C ALA A 111 13.51 9.29 8.77
N PRO A 112 14.83 8.96 8.87
CA PRO A 112 15.89 9.87 8.44
C PRO A 112 15.89 10.19 6.94
N LEU A 113 15.32 9.30 6.13
CA LEU A 113 15.20 9.44 4.68
C LEU A 113 13.90 10.15 4.27
N ARG A 114 13.00 10.44 5.24
CA ARG A 114 11.69 11.07 5.03
C ARG A 114 10.79 10.31 4.06
N VAL A 115 10.95 8.99 3.97
CA VAL A 115 10.10 8.10 3.17
C VAL A 115 9.08 7.44 4.12
N PRO A 116 7.77 7.52 3.84
CA PRO A 116 6.75 6.93 4.69
C PRO A 116 6.75 5.40 4.60
N ALA A 117 6.61 4.72 5.74
CA ALA A 117 6.22 3.33 5.80
C ALA A 117 4.69 3.23 5.70
N MET A 118 4.17 2.24 4.99
CA MET A 118 2.74 1.94 4.89
C MET A 118 2.44 0.57 5.51
N ARG A 119 1.46 0.51 6.42
CA ARG A 119 0.94 -0.77 6.91
C ARG A 119 0.11 -1.45 5.83
N LYS A 120 0.54 -2.62 5.38
CA LYS A 120 -0.23 -3.47 4.47
C LYS A 120 -0.77 -4.68 5.24
N ASP A 121 -2.05 -4.62 5.56
CA ASP A 121 -2.80 -5.61 6.33
C ASP A 121 -4.28 -5.53 5.93
N PHE A 122 -5.12 -6.37 6.49
CA PHE A 122 -6.56 -6.41 6.28
C PHE A 122 -7.26 -5.59 7.38
N LEU A 123 -7.18 -4.26 7.26
CA LEU A 123 -7.71 -3.35 8.28
C LEU A 123 -9.24 -3.25 8.20
N LEU A 124 -9.90 -3.28 9.36
CA LEU A 124 -11.35 -3.25 9.50
C LEU A 124 -11.85 -2.05 10.31
N ASP A 125 -10.96 -1.39 11.06
CA ASP A 125 -11.37 -0.49 12.12
C ASP A 125 -10.32 0.61 12.38
N PRO A 126 -10.75 1.86 12.72
CA PRO A 126 -9.87 2.98 13.08
C PRO A 126 -8.86 2.69 14.19
N TYR A 127 -9.15 1.77 15.09
CA TYR A 127 -8.20 1.32 16.10
C TYR A 127 -6.89 0.84 15.46
N GLN A 128 -7.00 0.06 14.37
CA GLN A 128 -5.83 -0.50 13.66
C GLN A 128 -5.04 0.58 12.89
N VAL A 129 -5.71 1.69 12.53
CA VAL A 129 -5.02 2.89 12.00
C VAL A 129 -4.18 3.55 13.10
N SER A 130 -4.72 3.66 14.31
CA SER A 130 -3.99 4.17 15.48
C SER A 130 -2.80 3.28 15.85
N GLU A 131 -2.95 1.94 15.78
CA GLU A 131 -1.82 1.00 15.94
C GLU A 131 -0.73 1.23 14.90
N ALA A 132 -1.13 1.37 13.62
CA ALA A 132 -0.19 1.63 12.53
C ALA A 132 0.57 2.93 12.78
N ARG A 133 -0.12 3.97 13.23
CA ARG A 133 0.49 5.27 13.55
C ARG A 133 1.50 5.17 14.69
N LEU A 134 1.18 4.43 15.74
CA LEU A 134 2.10 4.17 16.87
C LEU A 134 3.33 3.37 16.44
N ALA A 135 3.17 2.44 15.49
CA ALA A 135 4.27 1.73 14.85
C ALA A 135 5.07 2.60 13.84
N GLY A 136 4.75 3.90 13.74
CA GLY A 136 5.48 4.86 12.90
C GLY A 136 5.02 4.93 11.44
N ALA A 137 3.91 4.31 11.07
CA ALA A 137 3.39 4.37 9.71
C ALA A 137 3.02 5.80 9.30
N GLY A 138 3.29 6.15 8.04
CA GLY A 138 2.83 7.34 7.33
C GLY A 138 1.67 7.03 6.37
N GLY A 139 1.27 5.77 6.25
CA GLY A 139 0.12 5.36 5.44
C GLY A 139 -0.42 3.99 5.82
N VAL A 140 -1.63 3.69 5.35
CA VAL A 140 -2.31 2.41 5.53
C VAL A 140 -2.97 1.95 4.24
N LEU A 141 -3.23 0.65 4.13
CA LEU A 141 -4.07 0.07 3.09
C LEU A 141 -5.51 -0.04 3.59
N ALA A 142 -6.48 0.30 2.73
CA ALA A 142 -7.90 0.01 2.93
C ALA A 142 -8.46 -0.74 1.71
N ILE A 143 -8.91 -1.98 1.92
CA ILE A 143 -9.41 -2.85 0.87
C ILE A 143 -10.91 -2.60 0.70
N ALA A 144 -11.31 -2.00 -0.42
CA ALA A 144 -12.69 -1.57 -0.66
C ALA A 144 -13.71 -2.71 -0.55
N ARG A 145 -13.36 -3.88 -1.05
CA ARG A 145 -14.24 -5.07 -1.05
C ARG A 145 -14.55 -5.61 0.35
N MET A 146 -13.70 -5.35 1.34
CA MET A 146 -13.85 -5.83 2.70
C MET A 146 -14.72 -4.92 3.59
N LEU A 147 -15.01 -3.71 3.14
CA LEU A 147 -15.58 -2.65 3.96
C LEU A 147 -16.81 -2.05 3.29
N ASP A 148 -17.83 -1.75 4.07
CA ASP A 148 -18.91 -0.88 3.61
C ASP A 148 -18.43 0.60 3.57
N ASP A 149 -19.25 1.49 3.00
CA ASP A 149 -18.87 2.90 2.85
C ASP A 149 -18.65 3.61 4.19
N GLY A 150 -19.40 3.20 5.22
CA GLY A 150 -19.26 3.77 6.57
C GLY A 150 -17.92 3.40 7.20
N ALA A 151 -17.55 2.12 7.16
CA ALA A 151 -16.28 1.62 7.67
C ALA A 151 -15.09 2.17 6.87
N LEU A 152 -15.20 2.22 5.53
CA LEU A 152 -14.17 2.77 4.67
C LEU A 152 -13.93 4.26 4.97
N ARG A 153 -15.01 5.04 5.12
CA ARG A 153 -14.96 6.45 5.53
C ARG A 153 -14.32 6.62 6.91
N ALA A 154 -14.68 5.78 7.89
CA ALA A 154 -14.11 5.84 9.23
C ALA A 154 -12.58 5.59 9.24
N LEU A 155 -12.10 4.64 8.42
CA LEU A 155 -10.66 4.42 8.25
C LEU A 155 -9.96 5.62 7.61
N ILE A 156 -10.55 6.20 6.55
CA ILE A 156 -10.02 7.39 5.87
C ILE A 156 -9.94 8.57 6.84
N ASP A 157 -11.03 8.89 7.53
CA ASP A 157 -11.09 10.01 8.47
C ASP A 157 -10.06 9.88 9.57
N SER A 158 -9.92 8.66 10.13
CA SER A 158 -8.91 8.38 11.15
C SER A 158 -7.48 8.58 10.62
N ALA A 159 -7.17 8.05 9.44
CA ALA A 159 -5.84 8.16 8.86
C ALA A 159 -5.48 9.61 8.49
N LEU A 160 -6.40 10.31 7.83
CA LEU A 160 -6.20 11.72 7.46
C LEU A 160 -6.05 12.61 8.70
N GLY A 161 -6.84 12.36 9.76
CA GLY A 161 -6.74 13.06 11.05
C GLY A 161 -5.37 12.85 11.74
N LEU A 162 -4.68 11.76 11.44
CA LEU A 162 -3.33 11.46 11.92
C LEU A 162 -2.20 11.86 10.93
N GLY A 163 -2.54 12.56 9.83
CA GLY A 163 -1.61 13.00 8.80
C GLY A 163 -1.08 11.87 7.91
N MET A 164 -1.77 10.73 7.84
CA MET A 164 -1.40 9.57 7.06
C MET A 164 -2.10 9.57 5.70
N PHE A 165 -1.49 8.93 4.69
CA PHE A 165 -2.18 8.61 3.44
C PHE A 165 -2.92 7.26 3.53
N VAL A 166 -3.92 7.05 2.67
CA VAL A 166 -4.65 5.78 2.56
C VAL A 166 -4.60 5.30 1.13
N LEU A 167 -3.97 4.16 0.87
CA LEU A 167 -4.10 3.46 -0.39
C LEU A 167 -5.42 2.68 -0.37
N LEU A 168 -6.38 3.11 -1.21
CA LEU A 168 -7.63 2.40 -1.42
C LEU A 168 -7.41 1.31 -2.48
N GLU A 169 -7.59 0.03 -2.11
CA GLU A 169 -7.38 -1.10 -3.02
C GLU A 169 -8.72 -1.61 -3.57
N ALA A 170 -8.85 -1.58 -4.89
CA ALA A 170 -9.97 -2.11 -5.67
C ALA A 170 -9.52 -3.33 -6.50
N PHE A 171 -10.48 -4.18 -6.88
CA PHE A 171 -10.23 -5.38 -7.69
C PHE A 171 -11.00 -5.37 -9.02
N ASP A 172 -11.89 -4.42 -9.24
CA ASP A 172 -12.64 -4.26 -10.49
C ASP A 172 -13.08 -2.81 -10.70
N VAL A 173 -13.70 -2.54 -11.85
CA VAL A 173 -14.13 -1.19 -12.25
C VAL A 173 -15.21 -0.64 -11.32
N ALA A 174 -16.16 -1.48 -10.87
CA ALA A 174 -17.23 -1.03 -9.98
C ALA A 174 -16.67 -0.55 -8.63
N GLU A 175 -15.63 -1.22 -8.11
CA GLU A 175 -14.95 -0.79 -6.90
C GLU A 175 -14.11 0.48 -7.12
N ILE A 176 -13.50 0.64 -8.31
CA ILE A 176 -12.82 1.90 -8.68
C ILE A 176 -13.82 3.05 -8.66
N GLU A 177 -14.97 2.90 -9.31
CA GLU A 177 -16.02 3.94 -9.36
C GLU A 177 -16.52 4.27 -7.94
N ARG A 178 -16.85 3.26 -7.15
CA ARG A 178 -17.25 3.43 -5.74
C ARG A 178 -16.22 4.19 -4.90
N CYS A 179 -14.94 3.83 -5.02
CA CYS A 179 -13.87 4.52 -4.31
C CYS A 179 -13.66 5.95 -4.84
N ALA A 180 -13.77 6.17 -6.14
CA ALA A 180 -13.66 7.50 -6.74
C ALA A 180 -14.76 8.44 -6.24
N ASP A 181 -16.01 7.95 -6.14
CA ASP A 181 -17.12 8.69 -5.56
C ASP A 181 -16.84 9.06 -4.10
N LEU A 182 -16.30 8.12 -3.32
CA LEU A 182 -15.91 8.38 -1.95
C LEU A 182 -14.78 9.44 -1.86
N ILE A 183 -13.71 9.30 -2.65
CA ILE A 183 -12.58 10.24 -2.69
C ILE A 183 -13.05 11.65 -3.09
N SER A 184 -14.07 11.76 -3.95
CA SER A 184 -14.64 13.05 -4.37
C SER A 184 -15.15 13.89 -3.19
N THR A 185 -15.53 13.25 -2.09
CA THR A 185 -15.97 13.90 -0.84
C THR A 185 -14.82 14.47 0.00
N TYR A 186 -13.56 14.24 -0.40
CA TYR A 186 -12.32 14.71 0.27
C TYR A 186 -11.46 15.61 -0.66
N PRO A 187 -11.96 16.73 -1.18
CA PRO A 187 -11.28 17.52 -2.20
C PRO A 187 -9.88 17.98 -1.79
N GLU A 188 -9.68 18.34 -0.51
CA GLU A 188 -8.39 18.82 0.02
C GLU A 188 -7.37 17.69 0.25
N HIS A 189 -7.82 16.42 0.25
CA HIS A 189 -6.99 15.27 0.59
C HIS A 189 -6.79 14.29 -0.56
N ARG A 190 -7.20 14.62 -1.80
CA ARG A 190 -7.14 13.69 -2.94
C ARG A 190 -5.76 13.05 -3.16
N ARG A 191 -4.69 13.83 -2.97
CA ARG A 191 -3.31 13.33 -3.09
C ARG A 191 -2.91 12.35 -1.97
N ASN A 192 -3.61 12.37 -0.85
CA ASN A 192 -3.43 11.46 0.27
C ASN A 192 -4.28 10.18 0.14
N LEU A 193 -5.11 10.10 -0.89
CA LEU A 193 -6.03 9.00 -1.17
C LEU A 193 -5.75 8.37 -2.55
N PRO A 194 -4.55 7.81 -2.78
CA PRO A 194 -4.28 7.05 -3.99
C PRO A 194 -5.25 5.87 -4.10
N LEU A 195 -5.71 5.58 -5.32
CA LEU A 195 -6.64 4.49 -5.63
C LEU A 195 -5.93 3.45 -6.48
N GLY A 196 -5.84 2.23 -5.97
CA GLY A 196 -5.15 1.11 -6.61
C GLY A 196 -6.12 0.10 -7.23
N LEU A 197 -5.70 -0.47 -8.35
CA LEU A 197 -6.29 -1.69 -8.89
C LEU A 197 -5.31 -2.84 -8.71
N ASN A 198 -5.72 -3.86 -7.94
CA ASN A 198 -4.95 -5.08 -7.81
C ASN A 198 -5.36 -6.10 -8.89
N CYS A 199 -4.45 -6.36 -9.83
CA CYS A 199 -4.68 -7.31 -10.90
C CYS A 199 -4.49 -8.77 -10.48
N ARG A 200 -4.18 -9.03 -9.21
CA ARG A 200 -4.12 -10.41 -8.69
C ARG A 200 -5.53 -10.91 -8.39
N ASP A 201 -5.86 -12.04 -8.96
CA ASP A 201 -7.07 -12.78 -8.60
C ASP A 201 -6.89 -13.41 -7.22
N LEU A 202 -7.78 -13.09 -6.29
CA LEU A 202 -7.69 -13.56 -4.90
C LEU A 202 -8.12 -15.03 -4.70
N GLN A 203 -8.72 -15.65 -5.74
CA GLN A 203 -9.10 -17.07 -5.69
C GLN A 203 -7.96 -17.96 -6.15
N THR A 204 -7.42 -17.63 -7.33
CA THR A 204 -6.40 -18.42 -8.00
C THR A 204 -4.98 -17.98 -7.64
N LEU A 205 -4.84 -16.80 -7.02
CA LEU A 205 -3.58 -16.09 -6.77
C LEU A 205 -2.80 -15.74 -8.04
N GLN A 206 -3.40 -15.95 -9.21
CA GLN A 206 -2.81 -15.59 -10.49
C GLN A 206 -2.79 -14.08 -10.70
N ILE A 207 -1.78 -13.61 -11.39
CA ILE A 207 -1.66 -12.21 -11.81
C ILE A 207 -2.11 -12.13 -13.27
N ASP A 208 -3.08 -11.25 -13.54
CA ASP A 208 -3.53 -10.92 -14.88
C ASP A 208 -3.26 -9.44 -15.19
N PRO A 209 -2.10 -9.10 -15.77
CA PRO A 209 -1.74 -7.72 -16.08
C PRO A 209 -2.69 -7.03 -17.07
N ALA A 210 -3.42 -7.80 -17.92
CA ALA A 210 -4.36 -7.24 -18.88
C ALA A 210 -5.54 -6.52 -18.18
N ARG A 211 -5.85 -6.87 -16.94
CA ARG A 211 -6.85 -6.16 -16.13
C ARG A 211 -6.47 -4.72 -15.86
N LEU A 212 -5.17 -4.44 -15.66
CA LEU A 212 -4.68 -3.08 -15.47
C LEU A 212 -4.91 -2.24 -16.74
N ASP A 213 -4.64 -2.82 -17.91
CA ASP A 213 -4.83 -2.13 -19.19
C ASP A 213 -6.33 -1.87 -19.46
N ALA A 214 -7.17 -2.86 -19.23
CA ALA A 214 -8.60 -2.78 -19.48
C ALA A 214 -9.31 -1.75 -18.56
N ALA A 215 -8.86 -1.62 -17.31
CA ALA A 215 -9.49 -0.74 -16.32
C ALA A 215 -8.85 0.67 -16.23
N ALA A 216 -7.78 0.95 -16.96
CA ALA A 216 -7.06 2.22 -16.85
C ALA A 216 -7.95 3.45 -17.10
N GLY A 217 -8.90 3.34 -18.05
CA GLY A 217 -9.86 4.39 -18.37
C GLY A 217 -10.94 4.65 -17.31
N ALA A 218 -11.07 3.80 -16.29
CA ALA A 218 -12.03 3.98 -15.21
C ALA A 218 -11.55 4.94 -14.11
N PHE A 219 -10.24 5.23 -14.06
CA PHE A 219 -9.71 6.15 -13.07
C PHE A 219 -9.99 7.61 -13.45
N PRO A 220 -10.60 8.43 -12.56
CA PRO A 220 -10.68 9.88 -12.75
C PRO A 220 -9.28 10.50 -12.83
N ARG A 221 -9.13 11.52 -13.69
CA ARG A 221 -7.82 12.16 -13.97
C ARG A 221 -7.18 12.88 -12.77
N ASP A 222 -7.98 13.25 -11.80
CA ASP A 222 -7.58 13.99 -10.59
C ASP A 222 -7.31 13.07 -9.38
N ILE A 223 -7.37 11.75 -9.58
CA ILE A 223 -7.04 10.72 -8.59
C ILE A 223 -5.70 10.08 -8.99
N VAL A 224 -4.84 9.85 -8.01
CA VAL A 224 -3.59 9.12 -8.21
C VAL A 224 -3.90 7.64 -8.43
N ALA A 225 -3.80 7.18 -9.68
CA ALA A 225 -4.03 5.79 -10.05
C ALA A 225 -2.80 4.92 -9.73
N VAL A 226 -3.03 3.81 -9.03
CA VAL A 226 -1.97 2.87 -8.59
C VAL A 226 -2.17 1.51 -9.25
N ALA A 227 -1.14 1.01 -9.93
CA ALA A 227 -1.10 -0.37 -10.42
C ALA A 227 -0.55 -1.29 -9.34
N GLU A 228 -1.34 -2.27 -8.89
CA GLU A 228 -0.91 -3.24 -7.89
C GLU A 228 -0.74 -4.63 -8.50
N SER A 229 0.39 -5.25 -8.25
CA SER A 229 0.83 -6.49 -8.91
C SER A 229 1.14 -6.29 -10.41
N GLY A 230 1.71 -7.31 -11.07
CA GLY A 230 1.87 -7.32 -12.54
C GLY A 230 2.94 -6.39 -13.13
N LEU A 231 3.80 -5.80 -12.31
CA LEU A 231 4.96 -5.01 -12.75
C LEU A 231 6.25 -5.78 -12.41
N PHE A 232 7.03 -6.13 -13.42
CA PHE A 232 8.24 -6.94 -13.25
C PHE A 232 9.49 -6.31 -13.86
N ASN A 233 9.34 -5.43 -14.85
CA ASN A 233 10.45 -4.88 -15.64
C ASN A 233 10.12 -3.48 -16.21
N ALA A 234 11.12 -2.84 -16.81
CA ALA A 234 11.01 -1.50 -17.40
C ALA A 234 9.94 -1.38 -18.51
N ALA A 235 9.66 -2.47 -19.26
CA ALA A 235 8.62 -2.45 -20.29
C ALA A 235 7.22 -2.37 -19.65
N ASP A 236 7.00 -3.09 -18.54
CA ASP A 236 5.75 -2.97 -17.78
C ASP A 236 5.57 -1.56 -17.21
N ALA A 237 6.63 -0.95 -16.68
CA ALA A 237 6.59 0.41 -16.16
C ALA A 237 6.19 1.43 -17.24
N ARG A 238 6.80 1.33 -18.45
CA ARG A 238 6.40 2.18 -19.59
C ARG A 238 4.95 1.98 -19.98
N ARG A 239 4.50 0.74 -20.07
CA ARG A 239 3.12 0.38 -20.43
C ARG A 239 2.12 0.98 -19.43
N LEU A 240 2.32 0.77 -18.15
CA LEU A 240 1.44 1.26 -17.09
C LEU A 240 1.42 2.79 -17.03
N ALA A 241 2.58 3.44 -17.12
CA ALA A 241 2.68 4.88 -17.16
C ALA A 241 1.97 5.46 -18.40
N GLY A 242 2.09 4.80 -19.57
CA GLY A 242 1.38 5.15 -20.80
C GLY A 242 -0.14 4.99 -20.69
N HIS A 243 -0.63 4.09 -19.86
CA HIS A 243 -2.05 3.95 -19.53
C HIS A 243 -2.55 4.95 -18.47
N GLY A 244 -1.67 5.80 -17.92
CA GLY A 244 -2.07 6.84 -16.97
C GLY A 244 -1.84 6.51 -15.50
N TYR A 245 -1.35 5.31 -15.17
CA TYR A 245 -0.94 5.00 -13.80
C TYR A 245 0.21 5.91 -13.36
N GLN A 246 0.08 6.51 -12.20
CA GLN A 246 1.06 7.44 -11.64
C GLN A 246 1.91 6.79 -10.55
N LEU A 247 1.45 5.66 -10.03
CA LEU A 247 2.09 4.95 -8.95
C LEU A 247 1.96 3.43 -9.19
N ALA A 248 2.93 2.66 -8.73
CA ALA A 248 2.84 1.21 -8.75
C ALA A 248 3.27 0.62 -7.41
N LEU A 249 2.59 -0.43 -6.93
CA LEU A 249 2.99 -1.21 -5.76
C LEU A 249 3.64 -2.51 -6.20
N ILE A 250 4.90 -2.70 -5.81
CA ILE A 250 5.74 -3.81 -6.27
C ILE A 250 6.40 -4.50 -5.08
N GLY A 251 6.21 -5.81 -4.98
CA GLY A 251 6.85 -6.62 -3.95
C GLY A 251 7.65 -7.78 -4.52
N THR A 252 6.98 -8.74 -5.16
CA THR A 252 7.60 -10.02 -5.57
C THR A 252 8.86 -9.81 -6.43
N ALA A 253 8.83 -8.93 -7.42
CA ALA A 253 9.99 -8.66 -8.28
C ALA A 253 11.18 -8.11 -7.48
N LEU A 254 10.94 -7.18 -6.54
CA LEU A 254 11.97 -6.60 -5.69
C LEU A 254 12.54 -7.58 -4.66
N MET A 255 11.74 -8.57 -4.25
CA MET A 255 12.19 -9.60 -3.30
C MET A 255 12.96 -10.74 -3.95
N GLN A 256 12.77 -10.95 -5.25
CA GLN A 256 13.37 -12.06 -6.01
C GLN A 256 14.62 -11.66 -6.82
N THR A 257 14.91 -10.36 -6.94
CA THR A 257 16.12 -9.90 -7.64
C THR A 257 17.32 -9.81 -6.71
N ASP A 258 18.51 -10.03 -7.25
CA ASP A 258 19.78 -9.85 -6.55
C ASP A 258 20.10 -8.35 -6.33
N ASP A 259 19.59 -7.47 -7.22
CA ASP A 259 19.79 -6.01 -7.14
C ASP A 259 18.45 -5.28 -7.24
N ALA A 260 17.82 -5.15 -6.08
CA ALA A 260 16.55 -4.43 -5.97
C ALA A 260 16.69 -2.92 -6.22
N ALA A 261 17.85 -2.34 -5.94
CA ALA A 261 18.09 -0.92 -6.18
C ALA A 261 18.16 -0.63 -7.68
N ALA A 262 18.92 -1.42 -8.45
CA ALA A 262 18.99 -1.27 -9.89
C ALA A 262 17.62 -1.47 -10.55
N LEU A 263 16.90 -2.53 -10.18
CA LEU A 263 15.57 -2.76 -10.72
C LEU A 263 14.63 -1.58 -10.45
N LEU A 264 14.62 -1.05 -9.22
CA LEU A 264 13.76 0.07 -8.86
C LEU A 264 14.11 1.34 -9.64
N CYS A 265 15.41 1.65 -9.79
CA CYS A 265 15.87 2.77 -10.62
C CYS A 265 15.42 2.63 -12.08
N ASP A 266 15.54 1.44 -12.68
CA ASP A 266 15.14 1.17 -14.05
C ASP A 266 13.62 1.33 -14.25
N LEU A 267 12.81 0.87 -13.30
CA LEU A 267 11.37 1.02 -13.32
C LEU A 267 10.95 2.49 -13.26
N LEU A 268 11.53 3.25 -12.34
CA LEU A 268 11.26 4.69 -12.20
C LEU A 268 11.67 5.47 -13.45
N ALA A 269 12.86 5.23 -13.97
CA ALA A 269 13.34 5.90 -15.19
C ALA A 269 12.44 5.60 -16.39
N ALA A 270 12.08 4.33 -16.57
CA ALA A 270 11.25 3.88 -17.70
C ALA A 270 9.81 4.45 -17.62
N GLY A 271 9.21 4.46 -16.42
CA GLY A 271 7.86 4.98 -16.23
C GLY A 271 7.79 6.49 -16.42
N ARG A 272 8.75 7.25 -15.88
CA ARG A 272 8.83 8.71 -16.02
C ARG A 272 9.03 9.11 -17.48
N ALA A 273 9.98 8.49 -18.20
CA ALA A 273 10.22 8.75 -19.61
C ALA A 273 8.98 8.52 -20.50
N ALA A 274 8.11 7.56 -20.13
CA ALA A 274 6.88 7.32 -20.88
C ALA A 274 5.82 8.43 -20.70
N ARG A 275 5.84 9.12 -19.58
CA ARG A 275 4.92 10.24 -19.34
C ARG A 275 5.41 11.54 -19.97
N ASP A 276 6.72 11.78 -19.98
CA ASP A 276 7.31 12.95 -20.66
C ASP A 276 7.05 12.95 -22.18
N GLY A 277 6.91 11.77 -22.79
CA GLY A 277 6.61 11.61 -24.22
C GLY A 277 5.11 11.66 -24.57
N ALA A 278 4.23 11.80 -23.58
CA ALA A 278 2.77 11.81 -23.78
C ALA A 278 2.13 13.22 -23.77
N ILE A 279 2.96 14.29 -23.75
CA ILE A 279 2.56 15.71 -23.82
C ILE A 279 2.55 16.21 -25.24
#